data_bdfdc20b4a761b191543412fc76406fc
#
_entry.id   bdfdc20b4a761b191543412fc76406fc
#
_cell.length_a   1.000
_cell.length_b   1.000
_cell.length_c   1.000
_cell.angle_alpha   90.00
_cell.angle_beta   90.00
_cell.angle_gamma   90.00
#
_symmetry.space_group_name_H-M   'P 1'
#
loop_
_entity.id
_entity.type
_entity.pdbx_description
1 polymer ?
#
loop_
_entity_poly.entity_id
_entity_poly.type
_entity_poly.pdbx_seq_one_letter_code
_entity_poly.pdbx_strand_id
1 'polypeptide(L)'
;RIAAAVAGVPAAADFDPASLARPPIPLGLVTAGRDIWLTPRWHSDAVLRACTPCVRIAHLPNGGHSILLSPLPPAAVLGEVEGQLLADPPGFSRSQLPEVDRKIASFFRQHLLP
;
A
#
# COMPACT_ATOMS: atom_id res chain seq x y z
N ARG A 1 -5.58 -21.57 1.54
CA ARG A 1 -4.24 -21.17 1.97
C ARG A 1 -3.80 -19.91 1.21
N ILE A 2 -3.29 -18.91 1.91
CA ILE A 2 -2.69 -17.73 1.28
C ILE A 2 -1.24 -18.09 0.93
N ALA A 3 -0.83 -17.84 -0.33
CA ALA A 3 0.50 -18.18 -0.82
C ALA A 3 1.39 -16.97 -1.14
N ALA A 4 0.82 -15.79 -1.31
CA ALA A 4 1.50 -14.51 -1.44
C ALA A 4 0.55 -13.38 -1.03
N ALA A 5 1.08 -12.22 -0.65
CA ALA A 5 0.27 -11.07 -0.29
C ALA A 5 0.88 -9.76 -0.78
N VAL A 6 0.01 -8.80 -1.08
CA VAL A 6 0.39 -7.42 -1.31
C VAL A 6 -0.36 -6.54 -0.32
N ALA A 7 0.36 -5.71 0.41
CA ALA A 7 -0.20 -4.73 1.33
C ALA A 7 -0.04 -3.32 0.74
N GLY A 8 -1.16 -2.65 0.52
CA GLY A 8 -1.18 -1.25 0.13
C GLY A 8 -1.36 -0.35 1.34
N VAL A 9 -0.46 0.60 1.54
CA VAL A 9 -0.49 1.56 2.66
C VAL A 9 -0.89 0.91 4.00
N PRO A 10 -0.20 -0.14 4.45
CA PRO A 10 -0.62 -0.95 5.59
C PRO A 10 -0.58 -0.18 6.92
N ALA A 11 -1.51 -0.51 7.83
CA ALA A 11 -1.41 -0.14 9.23
C ALA A 11 -0.46 -1.11 9.94
N ALA A 12 0.64 -0.62 10.48
CA ALA A 12 1.69 -1.48 11.04
C ALA A 12 2.35 -0.97 12.33
N ALA A 13 1.94 0.18 12.85
CA ALA A 13 2.58 0.77 14.03
C ALA A 13 2.47 -0.09 15.29
N ASP A 14 1.44 -0.93 15.37
CA ASP A 14 1.18 -1.79 16.53
C ASP A 14 1.87 -3.16 16.46
N PHE A 15 2.57 -3.46 15.35
CA PHE A 15 3.29 -4.71 15.21
C PHE A 15 4.68 -4.63 15.80
N ASP A 16 5.07 -5.67 16.53
CA ASP A 16 6.45 -5.86 16.93
C ASP A 16 7.34 -6.06 15.69
N PRO A 17 8.44 -5.30 15.53
CA PRO A 17 9.37 -5.47 14.41
C PRO A 17 9.86 -6.91 14.23
N ALA A 18 10.06 -7.65 15.30
CA ALA A 18 10.49 -9.05 15.24
C ALA A 18 9.44 -9.93 14.56
N SER A 19 8.15 -9.65 14.76
CA SER A 19 7.05 -10.40 14.11
C SER A 19 6.97 -10.14 12.60
N LEU A 20 7.48 -9.01 12.14
CA LEU A 20 7.51 -8.62 10.72
C LEU A 20 8.75 -9.11 9.98
N ALA A 21 9.77 -9.58 10.69
CA ALA A 21 11.10 -9.83 10.11
C ALA A 21 11.11 -10.91 9.03
N ARG A 22 10.29 -11.94 9.17
CA ARG A 22 10.24 -13.10 8.25
C ARG A 22 8.81 -13.60 8.07
N PRO A 23 8.02 -12.95 7.22
CA PRO A 23 6.69 -13.45 6.91
C PRO A 23 6.78 -14.84 6.25
N PRO A 24 5.82 -15.74 6.54
CA PRO A 24 5.85 -17.11 6.02
C PRO A 24 5.50 -17.21 4.53
N ILE A 25 5.13 -16.10 3.92
CA ILE A 25 4.77 -16.00 2.50
C ILE A 25 5.44 -14.77 1.89
N PRO A 26 5.65 -14.73 0.57
CA PRO A 26 6.09 -13.52 -0.11
C PRO A 26 5.16 -12.34 0.19
N LEU A 27 5.73 -11.22 0.60
CA LEU A 27 5.00 -10.00 0.92
C LEU A 27 5.57 -8.82 0.13
N GLY A 28 4.71 -8.22 -0.69
CA GLY A 28 5.00 -6.98 -1.40
C GLY A 28 4.24 -5.80 -0.81
N LEU A 29 4.80 -4.61 -0.90
CA LEU A 29 4.18 -3.37 -0.44
C LEU A 29 4.04 -2.35 -1.56
N VAL A 30 2.90 -1.66 -1.57
CA VAL A 30 2.70 -0.41 -2.30
C VAL A 30 2.65 0.71 -1.28
N THR A 31 3.50 1.72 -1.45
CA THR A 31 3.67 2.79 -0.46
C THR A 31 3.27 4.15 -1.02
N ALA A 32 2.76 5.02 -0.17
CA ALA A 32 2.28 6.35 -0.50
C ALA A 32 2.99 7.41 0.33
N GLY A 33 3.69 8.35 -0.32
CA GLY A 33 4.53 9.32 0.36
C GLY A 33 3.77 10.39 1.16
N ARG A 34 2.51 10.63 0.82
CA ARG A 34 1.65 11.64 1.46
C ARG A 34 0.45 11.04 2.19
N ASP A 35 0.55 9.80 2.64
CA ASP A 35 -0.44 9.23 3.54
C ASP A 35 -0.32 9.89 4.92
N ILE A 36 -1.27 10.76 5.24
CA ILE A 36 -1.33 11.48 6.52
C ILE A 36 -2.01 10.67 7.61
N TRP A 37 -2.76 9.63 7.26
CA TRP A 37 -3.47 8.77 8.19
C TRP A 37 -2.59 7.64 8.71
N LEU A 38 -1.88 6.98 7.79
CA LEU A 38 -0.91 5.94 8.11
C LEU A 38 0.47 6.39 7.62
N THR A 39 1.03 7.36 8.33
CA THR A 39 2.32 7.98 7.97
C THR A 39 3.38 6.92 7.68
N PRO A 40 4.01 6.94 6.50
CA PRO A 40 4.92 5.87 6.06
C PRO A 40 6.00 5.51 7.09
N ARG A 41 6.59 6.53 7.73
CA ARG A 41 7.65 6.33 8.74
C ARG A 41 7.31 5.28 9.79
N TRP A 42 6.05 5.26 10.25
CA TRP A 42 5.59 4.40 11.34
C TRP A 42 4.88 3.13 10.85
N HIS A 43 4.55 3.07 9.56
CA HIS A 43 3.76 2.01 8.95
C HIS A 43 4.52 1.31 7.83
N SER A 44 4.34 1.70 6.57
CA SER A 44 4.93 0.99 5.43
C SER A 44 6.46 0.95 5.45
N ASP A 45 7.12 2.05 5.81
CA ASP A 45 8.58 2.10 5.92
C ASP A 45 9.07 1.28 7.12
N ALA A 46 8.31 1.24 8.20
CA ALA A 46 8.62 0.40 9.36
C ALA A 46 8.58 -1.09 9.00
N VAL A 47 7.59 -1.52 8.22
CA VAL A 47 7.53 -2.89 7.68
C VAL A 47 8.75 -3.19 6.84
N LEU A 48 9.09 -2.32 5.88
CA LEU A 48 10.23 -2.53 4.99
C LEU A 48 11.57 -2.55 5.73
N ARG A 49 11.72 -1.77 6.79
CA ARG A 49 12.92 -1.82 7.64
C ARG A 49 13.04 -3.13 8.42
N ALA A 50 11.93 -3.64 8.93
CA ALA A 50 11.90 -4.84 9.75
C ALA A 50 11.95 -6.13 8.92
N CYS A 51 11.37 -6.13 7.74
CA CYS A 51 11.17 -7.31 6.90
C CYS A 51 12.26 -7.41 5.82
N THR A 52 13.25 -8.27 6.01
CA THR A 52 14.31 -8.48 5.02
C THR A 52 13.80 -9.00 3.68
N PRO A 53 12.88 -10.01 3.60
CA PRO A 53 12.42 -10.53 2.32
C PRO A 53 11.29 -9.74 1.68
N CYS A 54 10.77 -8.69 2.32
CA CYS A 54 9.69 -7.90 1.76
C CYS A 54 10.16 -7.01 0.60
N VAL A 55 9.30 -6.83 -0.39
CA VAL A 55 9.59 -6.08 -1.60
C VAL A 55 8.71 -4.85 -1.69
N ARG A 56 9.29 -3.69 -1.96
CA ARG A 56 8.53 -2.51 -2.37
C ARG A 56 8.17 -2.68 -3.85
N ILE A 57 6.91 -3.00 -4.14
CA ILE A 57 6.40 -3.17 -5.51
C ILE A 57 6.33 -1.82 -6.22
N ALA A 58 5.80 -0.81 -5.55
CA ALA A 58 5.68 0.54 -6.07
C ALA A 58 5.70 1.56 -4.93
N HIS A 59 6.17 2.76 -5.24
CA HIS A 59 6.10 3.92 -4.36
C HIS A 59 5.47 5.09 -5.11
N LEU A 60 4.43 5.69 -4.53
CA LEU A 60 3.72 6.84 -5.07
C LEU A 60 4.01 8.06 -4.18
N PRO A 61 5.02 8.88 -4.52
CA PRO A 61 5.50 9.94 -3.61
C PRO A 61 4.42 10.98 -3.29
N ASN A 62 3.50 11.23 -4.21
CA ASN A 62 2.39 12.17 -4.02
C ASN A 62 1.07 11.49 -3.66
N GLY A 63 1.06 10.16 -3.50
CA GLY A 63 -0.13 9.39 -3.19
C GLY A 63 -0.53 9.51 -1.72
N GLY A 64 -1.82 9.44 -1.45
CA GLY A 64 -2.42 9.41 -0.12
C GLY A 64 -2.91 8.02 0.27
N HIS A 65 -3.75 7.96 1.31
CA HIS A 65 -4.24 6.70 1.86
C HIS A 65 -5.09 5.89 0.88
N SER A 66 -5.81 6.55 -0.02
CA SER A 66 -6.77 5.92 -0.94
C SER A 66 -6.18 5.45 -2.28
N ILE A 67 -4.86 5.43 -2.45
CA ILE A 67 -4.21 5.18 -3.75
C ILE A 67 -4.64 3.90 -4.46
N LEU A 68 -4.94 2.83 -3.73
CA LEU A 68 -5.38 1.55 -4.32
C LEU A 68 -6.90 1.41 -4.40
N LEU A 69 -7.66 2.38 -3.90
CA LEU A 69 -9.10 2.37 -4.00
C LEU A 69 -9.54 2.92 -5.35
N SER A 70 -10.17 2.08 -6.18
CA SER A 70 -10.58 2.47 -7.53
C SER A 70 -11.83 1.68 -7.97
N PRO A 71 -12.86 2.37 -8.49
CA PRO A 71 -13.00 3.82 -8.49
C PRO A 71 -13.25 4.39 -7.09
N LEU A 72 -12.91 5.65 -6.87
CA LEU A 72 -13.30 6.33 -5.64
C LEU A 72 -14.81 6.54 -5.60
N PRO A 73 -15.46 6.41 -4.43
CA PRO A 73 -16.85 6.82 -4.27
C PRO A 73 -17.03 8.30 -4.62
N PRO A 74 -18.18 8.70 -5.19
CA PRO A 74 -18.47 10.10 -5.41
C PRO A 74 -18.43 10.90 -4.11
N ALA A 75 -17.83 12.08 -4.12
CA ALA A 75 -17.71 12.95 -2.94
C ALA A 75 -19.08 13.25 -2.28
N ALA A 76 -20.14 13.33 -3.08
CA ALA A 76 -21.51 13.60 -2.59
C ALA A 76 -22.09 12.51 -1.66
N VAL A 77 -21.54 11.29 -1.67
CA VAL A 77 -22.01 10.18 -0.81
C VAL A 77 -21.07 9.92 0.36
N LEU A 78 -19.99 10.69 0.48
CA LEU A 78 -19.02 10.57 1.56
C LEU A 78 -19.31 11.57 2.67
N GLY A 79 -19.19 11.15 3.93
CA GLY A 79 -19.13 12.05 5.05
C GLY A 79 -17.85 12.88 5.05
N GLU A 80 -17.78 13.85 5.96
CA GLU A 80 -16.61 14.73 6.03
C GLU A 80 -15.32 13.98 6.34
N VAL A 81 -15.36 13.05 7.29
CA VAL A 81 -14.20 12.25 7.70
C VAL A 81 -13.80 11.28 6.59
N GLU A 82 -14.76 10.57 6.02
CA GLU A 82 -14.52 9.64 4.92
C GLU A 82 -14.02 10.37 3.67
N GLY A 83 -14.55 11.56 3.40
CA GLY A 83 -14.08 12.42 2.31
C GLY A 83 -12.63 12.81 2.47
N GLN A 84 -12.20 13.19 3.67
CA GLN A 84 -10.81 13.51 3.97
C GLN A 84 -9.90 12.27 3.87
N LEU A 85 -10.37 11.13 4.39
CA LEU A 85 -9.63 9.85 4.34
C LEU A 85 -9.38 9.40 2.91
N LEU A 86 -10.34 9.60 2.01
CA LEU A 86 -10.31 9.10 0.64
C LEU A 86 -9.85 10.15 -0.37
N ALA A 87 -9.67 11.41 0.03
CA ALA A 87 -9.22 12.47 -0.87
C ALA A 87 -7.78 12.22 -1.35
N ASP A 88 -7.56 12.40 -2.64
CA ASP A 88 -6.22 12.40 -3.19
C ASP A 88 -5.50 13.69 -2.78
N PRO A 89 -4.23 13.62 -2.37
CA PRO A 89 -3.42 14.81 -2.13
C PRO A 89 -3.25 15.65 -3.40
N PRO A 90 -3.05 16.96 -3.27
CA PRO A 90 -2.69 17.80 -4.39
C PRO A 90 -1.44 17.27 -5.12
N GLY A 91 -1.48 17.25 -6.46
CA GLY A 91 -0.39 16.79 -7.30
C GLY A 91 -0.33 15.26 -7.51
N PHE A 92 -1.24 14.50 -6.93
CA PHE A 92 -1.39 13.08 -7.25
C PHE A 92 -2.19 12.89 -8.53
N SER A 93 -1.71 12.05 -9.44
CA SER A 93 -2.43 11.66 -10.65
C SER A 93 -2.73 10.17 -10.63
N ARG A 94 -4.01 9.81 -10.78
CA ARG A 94 -4.46 8.41 -10.86
C ARG A 94 -4.10 7.75 -12.19
N SER A 95 -3.61 8.50 -13.17
CA SER A 95 -3.13 7.95 -14.45
C SER A 95 -1.94 6.99 -14.29
N GLN A 96 -1.23 7.04 -13.15
CA GLN A 96 -0.12 6.13 -12.86
C GLN A 96 -0.56 4.79 -12.26
N LEU A 97 -1.83 4.65 -11.82
CA LEU A 97 -2.32 3.42 -11.19
C LEU A 97 -2.29 2.18 -12.09
N PRO A 98 -2.59 2.25 -13.40
CA PRO A 98 -2.45 1.08 -14.28
C PRO A 98 -1.05 0.45 -14.26
N GLU A 99 0.00 1.26 -14.11
CA GLU A 99 1.36 0.73 -13.95
C GLU A 99 1.55 0.03 -12.61
N VAL A 100 1.01 0.58 -11.54
CA VAL A 100 1.01 -0.07 -10.21
C VAL A 100 0.29 -1.41 -10.27
N ASP A 101 -0.88 -1.46 -10.92
CA ASP A 101 -1.66 -2.70 -11.09
C ASP A 101 -0.86 -3.76 -11.86
N ARG A 102 -0.14 -3.36 -12.92
CA ARG A 102 0.75 -4.28 -13.66
C ARG A 102 1.87 -4.83 -12.77
N LYS A 103 2.46 -4.01 -11.92
CA LYS A 103 3.52 -4.44 -10.99
C LYS A 103 2.97 -5.40 -9.93
N ILE A 104 1.80 -5.14 -9.39
CA ILE A 104 1.11 -6.04 -8.45
C ILE A 104 0.81 -7.39 -9.14
N ALA A 105 0.25 -7.35 -10.35
CA ALA A 105 -0.03 -8.56 -11.11
C ALA A 105 1.25 -9.35 -11.44
N SER A 106 2.35 -8.65 -11.75
CA SER A 106 3.66 -9.30 -11.98
C SER A 106 4.19 -9.98 -10.72
N PHE A 107 4.08 -9.32 -9.57
CA PHE A 107 4.45 -9.91 -8.28
C PHE A 107 3.67 -11.21 -8.02
N PHE A 108 2.37 -11.22 -8.21
CA PHE A 108 1.57 -12.43 -8.03
C PHE A 108 1.91 -13.51 -9.05
N ARG A 109 2.13 -13.16 -10.32
CA ARG A 109 2.57 -14.15 -11.32
C ARG A 109 3.89 -14.82 -10.93
N GLN A 110 4.84 -14.04 -10.44
CA GLN A 110 6.15 -14.54 -10.01
C GLN A 110 6.05 -15.56 -8.86
N HIS A 111 5.11 -15.36 -7.95
CA HIS A 111 5.04 -16.14 -6.72
C HIS A 111 3.94 -17.21 -6.70
N LEU A 112 2.98 -17.16 -7.61
CA LEU A 112 1.83 -18.08 -7.63
C LEU A 112 1.79 -19.01 -8.85
N LEU A 113 2.50 -18.66 -9.92
CA LEU A 113 2.56 -19.51 -11.13
C LEU A 113 3.82 -20.34 -11.15
N PRO A 114 3.72 -21.59 -11.69
CA PRO A 114 4.87 -22.47 -11.86
C PRO A 114 5.89 -21.92 -12.86
#